data_5d5dbc646832ca03a98e9681bca3d97f
#
_entry.id   5d5dbc646832ca03a98e9681bca3d97f
#
_cell.length_a   1.000
_cell.length_b   1.000
_cell.length_c   1.000
_cell.angle_alpha   90.00
_cell.angle_beta   90.00
_cell.angle_gamma   90.00
#
_symmetry.space_group_name_H-M   'P 1'
#
loop_
_entity.id
_entity.type
_entity.pdbx_description
1 polymer ?
#
loop_
_entity_poly.entity_id
_entity_poly.type
_entity_poly.pdbx_seq_one_letter_code
_entity_poly.pdbx_strand_id
1 'polypeptide(L)'
;VVVVGYGTQKKAHLTGAIATVPMDDIQDISSGSLANTLSGLVNGVSVSGGNSRPGENARITIRQNDVLASMGNNNLEPLYVIDGYIYPTEVKVGSSIENLGATAFNNLDPSMIEGISVLKDAAAAVYGARAANGVILVTTKKGKLGTPQISYSGTFGIADEVSRPKMLNAYEYGRLWNAVRAADPTDTSINLLEDLFQADELNAMKGLNYDLVDKYWKSALTQQHSVNLSGATE
;
A
#
# COMPACT_ATOMS: atom_id res chain seq x y z
N VAL A 1 -14.98 22.39 9.65
CA VAL A 1 -15.69 22.35 8.35
C VAL A 1 -15.16 21.12 7.62
N VAL A 2 -16.06 20.32 7.08
CA VAL A 2 -15.70 19.12 6.29
C VAL A 2 -16.16 19.34 4.87
N VAL A 3 -15.30 19.02 3.90
CA VAL A 3 -15.66 19.05 2.49
C VAL A 3 -16.51 17.81 2.18
N VAL A 4 -17.69 18.03 1.61
CA VAL A 4 -18.68 16.96 1.32
C VAL A 4 -19.14 17.14 -0.12
N GLY A 5 -18.71 16.24 -0.98
CA GLY A 5 -19.10 16.32 -2.40
C GLY A 5 -18.75 17.67 -3.03
N TYR A 6 -19.76 18.42 -3.45
CA TYR A 6 -19.60 19.72 -4.10
C TYR A 6 -19.71 20.92 -3.12
N GLY A 7 -19.65 20.70 -1.82
CA GLY A 7 -19.80 21.74 -0.82
C GLY A 7 -19.09 21.46 0.49
N THR A 8 -19.14 22.44 1.40
CA THR A 8 -18.60 22.32 2.75
C THR A 8 -19.72 22.34 3.76
N GLN A 9 -19.66 21.43 4.76
CA GLN A 9 -20.63 21.38 5.86
C GLN A 9 -19.93 21.33 7.21
N LYS A 10 -20.64 21.78 8.25
CA LYS A 10 -20.16 21.59 9.63
C LYS A 10 -20.25 20.12 10.01
N LYS A 11 -19.23 19.57 10.67
CA LYS A 11 -19.15 18.16 11.09
C LYS A 11 -20.40 17.70 11.87
N ALA A 12 -21.02 18.61 12.63
CA ALA A 12 -22.25 18.31 13.39
C ALA A 12 -23.52 18.10 12.53
N HIS A 13 -23.49 18.48 11.25
CA HIS A 13 -24.63 18.36 10.34
C HIS A 13 -24.50 17.19 9.36
N LEU A 14 -23.45 16.37 9.53
CA LEU A 14 -23.20 15.23 8.65
C LEU A 14 -24.03 14.01 9.11
N THR A 15 -25.02 13.64 8.33
CA THR A 15 -25.85 12.45 8.55
C THR A 15 -25.27 11.18 7.92
N GLY A 16 -24.22 11.32 7.09
CA GLY A 16 -23.55 10.20 6.42
C GLY A 16 -22.32 9.67 7.19
N ALA A 17 -21.90 8.46 6.89
CA ALA A 17 -20.68 7.84 7.45
C ALA A 17 -19.42 8.48 6.83
N ILE A 18 -19.03 9.64 7.34
CA ILE A 18 -17.82 10.38 6.90
C ILE A 18 -16.78 10.32 8.02
N ALA A 19 -15.61 9.86 7.68
CA ALA A 19 -14.46 9.91 8.56
C ALA A 19 -13.46 10.97 8.05
N THR A 20 -13.13 11.93 8.90
CA THR A 20 -12.10 12.95 8.60
C THR A 20 -10.81 12.55 9.28
N VAL A 21 -9.72 12.64 8.58
CA VAL A 21 -8.38 12.32 9.10
C VAL A 21 -7.76 13.58 9.68
N PRO A 22 -7.27 13.54 10.94
CA PRO A 22 -6.50 14.64 11.51
C PRO A 22 -5.18 14.79 10.74
N MET A 23 -4.91 15.98 10.19
CA MET A 23 -3.71 16.18 9.37
C MET A 23 -2.43 16.24 10.21
N ASP A 24 -2.54 16.68 11.46
CA ASP A 24 -1.40 16.71 12.38
C ASP A 24 -0.83 15.30 12.62
N ASP A 25 -1.70 14.29 12.69
CA ASP A 25 -1.30 12.90 12.88
C ASP A 25 -0.59 12.32 11.64
N ILE A 26 -0.85 12.87 10.45
CA ILE A 26 -0.26 12.38 9.18
C ILE A 26 1.11 13.00 8.91
N GLN A 27 1.30 14.28 9.24
CA GLN A 27 2.53 15.00 8.92
C GLN A 27 3.75 14.46 9.67
N ASP A 28 3.53 13.89 10.84
CA ASP A 28 4.59 13.32 11.68
C ASP A 28 4.94 11.86 11.31
N ILE A 29 4.14 11.21 10.46
CA ILE A 29 4.39 9.83 10.06
C ILE A 29 5.32 9.82 8.84
N SER A 30 6.55 9.38 9.04
CA SER A 30 7.47 9.10 7.95
C SER A 30 7.08 7.78 7.26
N SER A 31 6.28 7.87 6.22
CA SER A 31 5.87 6.71 5.41
C SER A 31 6.20 6.97 3.95
N GLY A 32 6.64 5.93 3.25
CA GLY A 32 6.92 5.97 1.81
C GLY A 32 5.67 6.15 0.92
N SER A 33 4.47 6.08 1.51
CA SER A 33 3.19 6.21 0.81
C SER A 33 2.16 6.86 1.71
N LEU A 34 1.42 7.84 1.17
CA LEU A 34 0.35 8.52 1.90
C LEU A 34 -0.76 7.56 2.35
N ALA A 35 -1.04 6.51 1.55
CA ALA A 35 -2.01 5.50 1.93
C ALA A 35 -1.64 4.78 3.23
N ASN A 36 -0.36 4.49 3.44
CA ASN A 36 0.09 3.81 4.67
C ASN A 36 -0.11 4.66 5.92
N THR A 37 -0.06 5.99 5.80
CA THR A 37 -0.32 6.89 6.93
C THR A 37 -1.79 6.83 7.37
N LEU A 38 -2.72 6.43 6.50
CA LEU A 38 -4.13 6.26 6.85
C LEU A 38 -4.41 4.98 7.63
N SER A 39 -3.46 4.05 7.65
CA SER A 39 -3.62 2.78 8.36
C SER A 39 -3.79 3.01 9.87
N GLY A 40 -4.91 2.54 10.40
CA GLY A 40 -5.23 2.70 11.82
C GLY A 40 -5.86 4.05 12.21
N LEU A 41 -5.78 5.09 11.36
CA LEU A 41 -6.38 6.41 11.66
C LEU A 41 -7.88 6.46 11.33
N VAL A 42 -8.32 5.63 10.42
CA VAL A 42 -9.72 5.64 9.93
C VAL A 42 -10.39 4.29 10.14
N ASN A 43 -11.43 4.25 10.96
CA ASN A 43 -12.19 3.02 11.19
C ASN A 43 -12.81 2.49 9.89
N GLY A 44 -12.63 1.18 9.63
CA GLY A 44 -13.17 0.51 8.44
C GLY A 44 -12.40 0.80 7.15
N VAL A 45 -11.19 1.34 7.25
CA VAL A 45 -10.22 1.44 6.17
C VAL A 45 -9.10 0.44 6.45
N SER A 46 -8.83 -0.42 5.48
CA SER A 46 -7.71 -1.35 5.49
C SER A 46 -6.70 -0.92 4.42
N VAL A 47 -5.44 -0.93 4.77
CA VAL A 47 -4.35 -0.58 3.85
C VAL A 47 -3.42 -1.78 3.75
N SER A 48 -3.10 -2.17 2.53
CA SER A 48 -2.21 -3.30 2.25
C SER A 48 -1.19 -2.95 1.17
N GLY A 49 0.02 -3.51 1.28
CA GLY A 49 1.12 -3.22 0.35
C GLY A 49 1.83 -1.88 0.64
N GLY A 50 2.59 -1.40 -0.33
CA GLY A 50 3.26 -0.09 -0.29
C GLY A 50 4.50 0.03 0.61
N ASN A 51 4.76 -0.93 1.47
CA ASN A 51 5.93 -0.93 2.36
C ASN A 51 7.04 -1.88 1.92
N SER A 52 6.73 -2.78 0.97
CA SER A 52 7.64 -3.87 0.62
C SER A 52 8.67 -3.48 -0.43
N ARG A 53 8.34 -2.52 -1.29
CA ARG A 53 9.25 -2.06 -2.37
C ARG A 53 9.15 -0.55 -2.54
N PRO A 54 10.25 0.15 -2.78
CA PRO A 54 10.22 1.55 -3.17
C PRO A 54 9.41 1.73 -4.47
N GLY A 55 8.47 2.67 -4.46
CA GLY A 55 7.58 2.94 -5.61
C GLY A 55 6.37 1.99 -5.73
N GLU A 56 6.19 1.04 -4.82
CA GLU A 56 4.98 0.24 -4.77
C GLU A 56 3.84 1.04 -4.13
N ASN A 57 2.71 1.11 -4.82
CA ASN A 57 1.52 1.79 -4.31
C ASN A 57 0.84 0.93 -3.25
N ALA A 58 0.54 1.52 -2.09
CA ALA A 58 -0.33 0.89 -1.13
C ALA A 58 -1.76 0.88 -1.65
N ARG A 59 -2.45 -0.22 -1.41
CA ARG A 59 -3.85 -0.41 -1.77
C ARG A 59 -4.74 -0.12 -0.58
N ILE A 60 -5.73 0.73 -0.80
CA ILE A 60 -6.74 1.05 0.21
C ILE A 60 -8.03 0.31 -0.10
N THR A 61 -8.62 -0.33 0.91
CA THR A 61 -9.96 -0.89 0.85
C THR A 61 -10.81 -0.30 1.97
N ILE A 62 -12.04 0.11 1.62
CA ILE A 62 -13.01 0.63 2.57
C ILE A 62 -14.08 -0.42 2.75
N ARG A 63 -14.28 -0.91 4.01
CA ARG A 63 -15.22 -1.98 4.35
C ARG A 63 -15.01 -3.20 3.44
N GLN A 64 -14.04 -3.99 3.78
CA GLN A 64 -13.62 -5.18 3.03
C GLN A 64 -14.82 -6.08 2.69
N ASN A 65 -15.16 -6.14 1.40
CA ASN A 65 -16.15 -7.06 0.85
C ASN A 65 -15.39 -8.27 0.23
N ASP A 66 -15.02 -9.22 1.06
CA ASP A 66 -14.32 -10.44 0.64
C ASP A 66 -15.12 -11.25 -0.41
N VAL A 67 -16.45 -11.09 -0.40
CA VAL A 67 -17.33 -11.79 -1.34
C VAL A 67 -17.14 -11.33 -2.79
N LEU A 68 -16.90 -10.05 -3.03
CA LEU A 68 -16.64 -9.52 -4.39
C LEU A 68 -15.21 -9.82 -4.86
N ALA A 69 -14.26 -9.92 -3.94
CA ALA A 69 -12.89 -10.33 -4.27
C ALA A 69 -12.82 -11.77 -4.79
N SER A 70 -13.62 -12.66 -4.23
CA SER A 70 -13.67 -14.07 -4.65
C SER A 70 -14.34 -14.28 -6.01
N MET A 71 -15.11 -13.31 -6.50
CA MET A 71 -15.76 -13.34 -7.82
C MET A 71 -14.86 -12.85 -8.97
N GLY A 72 -13.58 -12.61 -8.71
CA GLY A 72 -12.60 -12.23 -9.74
C GLY A 72 -12.64 -10.75 -10.15
N ASN A 73 -13.49 -9.94 -9.51
CA ASN A 73 -13.48 -8.49 -9.71
C ASN A 73 -12.48 -7.85 -8.76
N ASN A 74 -11.24 -7.71 -9.19
CA ASN A 74 -10.13 -7.22 -8.38
C ASN A 74 -10.18 -5.72 -8.08
N ASN A 75 -11.23 -5.00 -8.52
CA ASN A 75 -11.32 -3.55 -8.34
C ASN A 75 -12.17 -3.19 -7.10
N LEU A 76 -11.62 -3.47 -5.92
CA LEU A 76 -12.19 -3.11 -4.62
C LEU A 76 -11.68 -1.76 -4.10
N GLU A 77 -10.94 -1.04 -4.92
CA GLU A 77 -10.37 0.25 -4.54
C GLU A 77 -11.42 1.35 -4.52
N PRO A 78 -11.29 2.31 -3.60
CA PRO A 78 -12.19 3.46 -3.54
C PRO A 78 -11.97 4.40 -4.72
N LEU A 79 -12.95 5.25 -4.96
CA LEU A 79 -12.83 6.37 -5.88
C LEU A 79 -12.00 7.48 -5.25
N TYR A 80 -11.04 8.01 -5.98
CA TYR A 80 -10.20 9.12 -5.52
C TYR A 80 -10.66 10.43 -6.12
N VAL A 81 -10.89 11.43 -5.29
CA VAL A 81 -11.28 12.78 -5.68
C VAL A 81 -10.30 13.76 -5.04
N ILE A 82 -9.50 14.42 -5.87
CA ILE A 82 -8.47 15.36 -5.41
C ILE A 82 -8.85 16.76 -5.93
N ASP A 83 -9.04 17.69 -5.03
CA ASP A 83 -9.50 19.06 -5.31
C ASP A 83 -10.74 19.15 -6.22
N GLY A 84 -11.66 18.20 -6.05
CA GLY A 84 -12.88 18.09 -6.84
C GLY A 84 -12.74 17.38 -8.18
N TYR A 85 -11.52 17.00 -8.58
CA TYR A 85 -11.30 16.19 -9.77
C TYR A 85 -11.42 14.71 -9.47
N ILE A 86 -12.29 14.00 -10.20
CA ILE A 86 -12.52 12.57 -10.06
C ILE A 86 -11.49 11.82 -10.91
N TYR A 87 -10.61 11.07 -10.27
CA TYR A 87 -9.60 10.26 -10.95
C TYR A 87 -10.19 8.94 -11.48
N PRO A 88 -9.77 8.50 -12.68
CA PRO A 88 -10.16 7.18 -13.18
C PRO A 88 -9.61 6.06 -12.31
N THR A 89 -10.47 5.09 -12.00
CA THR A 89 -10.09 3.89 -11.23
C THR A 89 -9.57 2.75 -12.09
N GLU A 90 -9.86 2.80 -13.39
CA GLU A 90 -9.46 1.74 -14.33
C GLU A 90 -8.91 2.37 -15.59
N VAL A 91 -7.62 2.30 -15.79
CA VAL A 91 -6.95 2.69 -17.02
C VAL A 91 -6.11 1.51 -17.51
N LYS A 92 -6.31 1.13 -18.75
CA LYS A 92 -5.50 0.10 -19.40
C LYS A 92 -4.17 0.70 -19.83
N VAL A 93 -3.08 0.22 -19.23
CA VAL A 93 -1.71 0.55 -19.61
C VAL A 93 -1.05 -0.74 -20.09
N GLY A 94 -0.99 -0.91 -21.40
CA GLY A 94 -0.53 -2.17 -22.00
C GLY A 94 -1.47 -3.34 -21.66
N SER A 95 -0.94 -4.37 -21.00
CA SER A 95 -1.70 -5.54 -20.52
C SER A 95 -2.23 -5.40 -19.10
N SER A 96 -1.88 -4.33 -18.39
CA SER A 96 -2.26 -4.11 -16.98
C SER A 96 -3.42 -3.12 -16.87
N ILE A 97 -4.25 -3.30 -15.85
CA ILE A 97 -5.26 -2.30 -15.45
C ILE A 97 -4.68 -1.59 -14.22
N GLU A 98 -4.55 -0.28 -14.31
CA GLU A 98 -3.99 0.54 -13.25
C GLU A 98 -5.03 1.52 -12.71
N ASN A 99 -4.98 1.76 -11.41
CA ASN A 99 -5.76 2.79 -10.75
C ASN A 99 -4.94 4.08 -10.66
N LEU A 100 -5.18 4.99 -11.59
CA LEU A 100 -4.49 6.28 -11.60
C LEU A 100 -4.81 7.14 -10.39
N GLY A 101 -6.00 6.98 -9.81
CA GLY A 101 -6.38 7.67 -8.59
C GLY A 101 -5.53 7.23 -7.40
N ALA A 102 -5.31 5.92 -7.25
CA ALA A 102 -4.44 5.38 -6.21
C ALA A 102 -2.99 5.85 -6.38
N THR A 103 -2.49 5.85 -7.61
CA THR A 103 -1.14 6.34 -7.93
C THR A 103 -1.01 7.83 -7.64
N ALA A 104 -1.97 8.65 -8.08
CA ALA A 104 -1.98 10.07 -7.79
C ALA A 104 -2.02 10.36 -6.29
N PHE A 105 -2.88 9.64 -5.55
CA PHE A 105 -3.01 9.77 -4.11
C PHE A 105 -1.72 9.39 -3.36
N ASN A 106 -1.10 8.28 -3.72
CA ASN A 106 0.13 7.82 -3.07
C ASN A 106 1.33 8.74 -3.31
N ASN A 107 1.32 9.49 -4.43
CA ASN A 107 2.36 10.43 -4.79
C ASN A 107 2.15 11.85 -4.20
N LEU A 108 1.02 12.11 -3.53
CA LEU A 108 0.82 13.39 -2.87
C LEU A 108 1.73 13.53 -1.65
N ASP A 109 2.33 14.70 -1.53
CA ASP A 109 3.08 15.08 -0.34
C ASP A 109 2.11 15.43 0.80
N PRO A 110 2.22 14.79 1.98
CA PRO A 110 1.38 15.10 3.13
C PRO A 110 1.41 16.58 3.52
N SER A 111 2.53 17.27 3.30
CA SER A 111 2.68 18.69 3.63
C SER A 111 1.77 19.61 2.79
N MET A 112 1.39 19.17 1.60
CA MET A 112 0.50 19.91 0.68
C MET A 112 -0.98 19.71 0.99
N ILE A 113 -1.34 18.75 1.82
CA ILE A 113 -2.73 18.38 2.08
C ILE A 113 -3.31 19.26 3.18
N GLU A 114 -4.50 19.80 2.95
CA GLU A 114 -5.30 20.51 3.94
C GLU A 114 -6.21 19.56 4.73
N GLY A 115 -6.74 18.53 4.05
CA GLY A 115 -7.60 17.54 4.69
C GLY A 115 -7.91 16.34 3.81
N ILE A 116 -8.14 15.22 4.48
CA ILE A 116 -8.59 13.97 3.87
C ILE A 116 -9.91 13.58 4.51
N SER A 117 -10.91 13.27 3.69
CA SER A 117 -12.19 12.77 4.14
C SER A 117 -12.51 11.45 3.44
N VAL A 118 -12.88 10.44 4.21
CA VAL A 118 -13.30 9.14 3.69
C VAL A 118 -14.80 9.03 3.78
N LEU A 119 -15.45 9.00 2.60
CA LEU A 119 -16.88 8.87 2.44
C LEU A 119 -17.24 7.40 2.29
N LYS A 120 -18.18 6.94 3.09
CA LYS A 120 -18.64 5.54 3.14
C LYS A 120 -20.13 5.48 2.86
N ASP A 121 -20.56 4.38 2.26
CA ASP A 121 -22.00 4.10 2.08
C ASP A 121 -22.77 5.23 1.39
N ALA A 122 -23.86 5.67 2.01
CA ALA A 122 -24.73 6.73 1.47
C ALA A 122 -24.01 8.05 1.20
N ALA A 123 -22.97 8.38 1.98
CA ALA A 123 -22.17 9.58 1.74
C ALA A 123 -21.39 9.53 0.42
N ALA A 124 -20.99 8.35 -0.03
CA ALA A 124 -20.31 8.13 -1.29
C ALA A 124 -21.25 8.17 -2.51
N ALA A 125 -22.56 7.94 -2.31
CA ALA A 125 -23.55 7.86 -3.39
C ALA A 125 -23.66 9.13 -4.25
N VAL A 126 -23.26 10.29 -3.72
CA VAL A 126 -23.19 11.57 -4.46
C VAL A 126 -22.29 11.47 -5.70
N TYR A 127 -21.30 10.57 -5.67
CA TYR A 127 -20.37 10.33 -6.77
C TYR A 127 -20.80 9.21 -7.73
N GLY A 128 -22.04 8.69 -7.53
CA GLY A 128 -22.67 7.68 -8.39
C GLY A 128 -22.14 6.26 -8.18
N ALA A 129 -22.47 5.37 -9.12
CA ALA A 129 -22.14 3.93 -9.01
C ALA A 129 -20.65 3.62 -8.89
N ARG A 130 -19.78 4.47 -9.44
CA ARG A 130 -18.32 4.31 -9.34
C ARG A 130 -17.78 4.43 -7.91
N ALA A 131 -18.57 5.01 -7.01
CA ALA A 131 -18.25 5.19 -5.61
C ALA A 131 -18.77 4.07 -4.71
N ALA A 132 -19.19 2.94 -5.28
CA ALA A 132 -19.72 1.80 -4.53
C ALA A 132 -18.75 1.27 -3.46
N ASN A 133 -17.44 1.37 -3.72
CA ASN A 133 -16.38 0.97 -2.79
C ASN A 133 -15.93 2.10 -1.85
N GLY A 134 -16.69 3.20 -1.78
CA GLY A 134 -16.35 4.40 -1.03
C GLY A 134 -15.57 5.43 -1.84
N VAL A 135 -15.33 6.60 -1.22
CA VAL A 135 -14.60 7.73 -1.84
C VAL A 135 -13.57 8.27 -0.88
N ILE A 136 -12.37 8.49 -1.37
CA ILE A 136 -11.33 9.26 -0.68
C ILE A 136 -11.29 10.65 -1.29
N LEU A 137 -11.69 11.63 -0.50
CA LEU A 137 -11.71 13.03 -0.88
C LEU A 137 -10.49 13.72 -0.27
N VAL A 138 -9.65 14.30 -1.12
CA VAL A 138 -8.46 15.03 -0.70
C VAL A 138 -8.63 16.49 -1.09
N THR A 139 -8.33 17.37 -0.15
CA THR A 139 -8.27 18.82 -0.39
C THR A 139 -6.84 19.26 -0.15
N THR A 140 -6.26 19.95 -1.14
CA THR A 140 -4.91 20.51 -0.99
C THR A 140 -4.95 21.92 -0.44
N LYS A 141 -3.85 22.35 0.16
CA LYS A 141 -3.68 23.71 0.70
C LYS A 141 -3.71 24.71 -0.45
N LYS A 142 -4.57 25.70 -0.32
CA LYS A 142 -4.66 26.81 -1.27
C LYS A 142 -3.74 27.96 -0.86
N GLY A 143 -3.22 28.68 -1.85
CA GLY A 143 -2.47 29.90 -1.60
C GLY A 143 -3.32 30.92 -0.85
N LYS A 144 -2.71 31.61 0.11
CA LYS A 144 -3.34 32.72 0.84
C LYS A 144 -2.90 34.04 0.25
N LEU A 145 -3.82 35.02 0.26
CA LEU A 145 -3.50 36.41 -0.13
C LEU A 145 -2.39 36.95 0.76
N GLY A 146 -1.39 37.56 0.17
CA GLY A 146 -0.27 38.16 0.88
C GLY A 146 1.09 37.79 0.30
N THR A 147 2.13 37.89 1.11
CA THR A 147 3.49 37.54 0.69
C THR A 147 3.60 36.06 0.37
N PRO A 148 4.23 35.69 -0.78
CA PRO A 148 4.45 34.28 -1.13
C PRO A 148 5.19 33.56 0.01
N GLN A 149 4.72 32.34 0.34
CA GLN A 149 5.33 31.47 1.33
C GLN A 149 6.07 30.36 0.60
N ILE A 150 7.33 30.18 0.98
CA ILE A 150 8.14 29.05 0.51
C ILE A 150 8.30 28.10 1.68
N SER A 151 7.95 26.85 1.48
CA SER A 151 8.21 25.79 2.45
C SER A 151 9.03 24.68 1.81
N TYR A 152 9.95 24.13 2.59
CA TYR A 152 10.75 22.98 2.22
C TYR A 152 10.55 21.89 3.27
N SER A 153 10.31 20.66 2.81
CA SER A 153 10.31 19.49 3.65
C SER A 153 11.27 18.45 3.09
N GLY A 154 12.01 17.77 3.96
CA GLY A 154 12.94 16.72 3.59
C GLY A 154 12.79 15.53 4.52
N THR A 155 12.56 14.34 3.96
CA THR A 155 12.46 13.09 4.71
C THR A 155 13.57 12.15 4.27
N PHE A 156 14.28 11.60 5.25
CA PHE A 156 15.29 10.56 5.04
C PHE A 156 14.83 9.30 5.76
N GLY A 157 14.82 8.19 5.05
CA GLY A 157 14.41 6.91 5.60
C GLY A 157 15.42 5.82 5.23
N ILE A 158 15.57 4.84 6.13
CA ILE A 158 16.29 3.61 5.88
C ILE A 158 15.27 2.48 6.00
N ALA A 159 15.09 1.74 4.89
CA ALA A 159 14.27 0.55 4.89
C ALA A 159 15.17 -0.68 5.00
N ASP A 160 14.92 -1.49 6.01
CA ASP A 160 15.60 -2.75 6.23
C ASP A 160 14.60 -3.83 6.61
N GLU A 161 15.01 -5.08 6.58
CA GLU A 161 14.15 -6.17 7.00
C GLU A 161 13.84 -6.11 8.50
N VAL A 162 12.59 -6.32 8.86
CA VAL A 162 12.15 -6.40 10.27
C VAL A 162 12.39 -7.79 10.84
N SER A 163 12.19 -8.82 10.04
CA SER A 163 12.47 -10.20 10.40
C SER A 163 12.78 -11.02 9.16
N ARG A 164 13.67 -11.97 9.31
CA ARG A 164 14.05 -12.91 8.26
C ARG A 164 13.65 -14.32 8.68
N PRO A 165 12.91 -15.06 7.83
CA PRO A 165 12.69 -16.49 8.09
C PRO A 165 14.03 -17.21 8.02
N LYS A 166 14.31 -18.06 9.02
CA LYS A 166 15.49 -18.89 8.99
C LYS A 166 15.36 -19.93 7.89
N MET A 167 16.22 -19.82 6.89
CA MET A 167 16.28 -20.80 5.81
C MET A 167 17.04 -22.03 6.23
N LEU A 168 16.69 -23.18 5.65
CA LEU A 168 17.42 -24.42 5.84
C LEU A 168 18.78 -24.35 5.14
N ASN A 169 19.81 -24.91 5.74
CA ASN A 169 21.07 -25.16 5.04
C ASN A 169 20.91 -26.32 4.03
N ALA A 170 21.88 -26.52 3.16
CA ALA A 170 21.80 -27.54 2.12
C ALA A 170 21.56 -28.94 2.67
N TYR A 171 22.21 -29.32 3.78
CA TYR A 171 22.04 -30.61 4.41
C TYR A 171 20.64 -30.79 5.01
N GLU A 172 20.14 -29.78 5.71
CA GLU A 172 18.79 -29.81 6.28
C GLU A 172 17.72 -29.87 5.17
N TYR A 173 17.93 -29.13 4.07
CA TYR A 173 17.05 -29.20 2.91
C TYR A 173 17.03 -30.60 2.27
N GLY A 174 18.21 -31.19 2.04
CA GLY A 174 18.30 -32.53 1.45
C GLY A 174 17.62 -33.62 2.34
N ARG A 175 17.79 -33.50 3.65
CA ARG A 175 17.10 -34.39 4.59
C ARG A 175 15.59 -34.20 4.57
N LEU A 176 15.11 -32.95 4.56
CA LEU A 176 13.68 -32.64 4.47
C LEU A 176 13.10 -33.16 3.17
N TRP A 177 13.79 -32.94 2.04
CA TRP A 177 13.39 -33.44 0.73
C TRP A 177 13.19 -34.95 0.75
N ASN A 178 14.20 -35.70 1.22
CA ASN A 178 14.12 -37.14 1.33
C ASN A 178 12.96 -37.59 2.24
N ALA A 179 12.76 -36.92 3.36
CA ALA A 179 11.68 -37.25 4.29
C ALA A 179 10.28 -37.01 3.68
N VAL A 180 10.10 -35.89 2.98
CA VAL A 180 8.82 -35.57 2.30
C VAL A 180 8.52 -36.59 1.21
N ARG A 181 9.51 -36.91 0.39
CA ARG A 181 9.36 -37.91 -0.68
C ARG A 181 9.08 -39.32 -0.14
N ALA A 182 9.77 -39.71 0.92
CA ALA A 182 9.55 -41.02 1.57
C ALA A 182 8.21 -41.10 2.33
N ALA A 183 7.58 -39.97 2.67
CA ALA A 183 6.33 -39.94 3.43
C ALA A 183 5.09 -40.19 2.55
N ASP A 184 5.21 -40.12 1.22
CA ASP A 184 4.12 -40.45 0.30
C ASP A 184 4.24 -41.88 -0.24
N PRO A 185 3.61 -42.85 0.42
CA PRO A 185 3.69 -44.27 0.01
C PRO A 185 2.90 -44.56 -1.28
N THR A 186 2.13 -43.58 -1.77
CA THR A 186 1.30 -43.71 -2.96
C THR A 186 2.01 -43.26 -4.23
N ASP A 187 3.10 -42.50 -4.08
CA ASP A 187 3.89 -42.05 -5.22
C ASP A 187 4.87 -43.13 -5.69
N THR A 188 4.37 -43.98 -6.56
CA THR A 188 5.17 -45.06 -7.20
C THR A 188 6.12 -44.55 -8.28
N SER A 189 6.10 -43.23 -8.57
CA SER A 189 6.97 -42.60 -9.57
C SER A 189 8.35 -42.25 -9.02
N ILE A 190 8.57 -42.35 -7.70
CA ILE A 190 9.83 -42.01 -7.06
C ILE A 190 10.91 -43.02 -7.40
N ASN A 191 11.92 -42.57 -8.11
CA ASN A 191 13.15 -43.35 -8.31
C ASN A 191 14.10 -43.04 -7.14
N LEU A 192 14.28 -44.00 -6.21
CA LEU A 192 15.09 -43.87 -5.02
C LEU A 192 16.55 -43.45 -5.30
N LEU A 193 17.07 -43.72 -6.49
CA LEU A 193 18.43 -43.37 -6.87
C LEU A 193 18.56 -41.97 -7.52
N GLU A 194 17.49 -41.50 -8.18
CA GLU A 194 17.52 -40.25 -8.94
C GLU A 194 16.79 -39.11 -8.21
N ASP A 195 15.73 -39.43 -7.46
CA ASP A 195 14.88 -38.43 -6.82
C ASP A 195 15.24 -38.14 -5.35
N LEU A 196 16.07 -38.99 -4.75
CA LEU A 196 16.52 -38.84 -3.36
C LEU A 196 18.02 -38.56 -3.29
N PHE A 197 18.39 -37.62 -2.44
CA PHE A 197 19.79 -37.38 -2.13
C PHE A 197 20.41 -38.61 -1.43
N GLN A 198 21.48 -39.12 -1.96
CA GLN A 198 22.21 -40.25 -1.41
C GLN A 198 23.07 -39.84 -0.19
N ALA A 199 23.57 -40.80 0.56
CA ALA A 199 24.31 -40.55 1.81
C ALA A 199 25.60 -39.76 1.57
N ASP A 200 26.29 -39.98 0.47
CA ASP A 200 27.50 -39.25 0.06
C ASP A 200 27.19 -37.83 -0.37
N GLU A 201 26.09 -37.61 -1.09
CA GLU A 201 25.60 -36.28 -1.47
C GLU A 201 25.21 -35.47 -0.22
N LEU A 202 24.43 -36.05 0.68
CA LEU A 202 24.07 -35.42 1.95
C LEU A 202 25.32 -35.10 2.79
N ASN A 203 26.34 -35.95 2.79
CA ASN A 203 27.59 -35.67 3.48
C ASN A 203 28.33 -34.49 2.81
N ALA A 204 28.37 -34.42 1.48
CA ALA A 204 28.96 -33.30 0.76
C ALA A 204 28.22 -31.98 1.00
N MET A 205 26.90 -32.03 1.25
CA MET A 205 26.11 -30.86 1.58
C MET A 205 26.36 -30.30 2.99
N LYS A 206 27.00 -31.08 3.88
CA LYS A 206 27.39 -30.60 5.21
C LYS A 206 28.36 -29.44 5.10
N GLY A 207 27.99 -28.30 5.64
CA GLY A 207 28.79 -27.09 5.58
C GLY A 207 28.50 -26.19 4.38
N LEU A 208 27.66 -26.61 3.45
CA LEU A 208 27.16 -25.73 2.39
C LEU A 208 25.95 -24.93 2.90
N ASN A 209 26.10 -23.61 2.90
CA ASN A 209 25.01 -22.71 3.22
C ASN A 209 25.02 -21.56 2.19
N TYR A 210 24.05 -21.56 1.30
CA TYR A 210 23.86 -20.54 0.30
C TYR A 210 22.66 -19.67 0.67
N ASP A 211 22.82 -18.83 1.69
CA ASP A 211 21.82 -17.84 2.02
C ASP A 211 21.87 -16.72 0.98
N LEU A 212 21.03 -16.85 -0.06
CA LEU A 212 20.92 -15.86 -1.13
C LEU A 212 20.33 -14.54 -0.62
N VAL A 213 19.50 -14.58 0.40
CA VAL A 213 18.92 -13.38 0.99
C VAL A 213 20.03 -12.58 1.66
N ASP A 214 20.87 -13.23 2.49
CA ASP A 214 22.01 -12.58 3.13
C ASP A 214 23.01 -11.99 2.12
N LYS A 215 23.24 -12.71 1.04
CA LYS A 215 24.18 -12.30 -0.01
C LYS A 215 23.71 -11.10 -0.82
N TYR A 216 22.41 -11.01 -1.11
CA TYR A 216 21.85 -10.02 -2.04
C TYR A 216 21.02 -8.94 -1.37
N TRP A 217 20.63 -9.13 -0.12
CA TRP A 217 19.90 -8.11 0.61
C TRP A 217 20.77 -6.89 0.88
N LYS A 218 20.22 -5.73 0.66
CA LYS A 218 20.83 -4.45 1.00
C LYS A 218 19.77 -3.52 1.55
N SER A 219 20.07 -2.87 2.65
CA SER A 219 19.23 -1.80 3.18
C SER A 219 19.05 -0.70 2.15
N ALA A 220 17.84 -0.22 1.96
CA ALA A 220 17.52 0.83 1.00
C ALA A 220 17.47 2.19 1.70
N LEU A 221 18.24 3.16 1.19
CA LEU A 221 18.13 4.55 1.58
C LEU A 221 17.05 5.23 0.72
N THR A 222 16.04 5.80 1.36
CA THR A 222 15.01 6.61 0.72
C THR A 222 15.17 8.06 1.08
N GLN A 223 15.00 8.94 0.10
CA GLN A 223 15.05 10.38 0.29
C GLN A 223 13.86 11.00 -0.46
N GLN A 224 13.15 11.88 0.23
CA GLN A 224 12.07 12.65 -0.35
C GLN A 224 12.29 14.12 -0.02
N HIS A 225 12.27 14.96 -1.03
CA HIS A 225 12.43 16.40 -0.89
C HIS A 225 11.27 17.10 -1.57
N SER A 226 10.59 17.97 -0.83
CA SER A 226 9.46 18.76 -1.35
C SER A 226 9.74 20.25 -1.16
N VAL A 227 9.54 21.00 -2.22
CA VAL A 227 9.58 22.48 -2.20
C VAL A 227 8.20 22.97 -2.61
N ASN A 228 7.54 23.69 -1.72
CA ASN A 228 6.24 24.27 -1.99
C ASN A 228 6.30 25.80 -1.96
N LEU A 229 5.81 26.42 -3.02
CA LEU A 229 5.64 27.85 -3.15
C LEU A 229 4.15 28.13 -3.22
N SER A 230 3.62 28.85 -2.25
CA SER A 230 2.20 29.20 -2.20
C SER A 230 2.00 30.71 -2.08
N GLY A 231 1.04 31.23 -2.80
CA GLY A 231 0.63 32.62 -2.77
C GLY A 231 -0.63 32.79 -3.59
N ALA A 232 -1.33 33.90 -3.38
CA ALA A 232 -2.47 34.28 -4.19
C ALA A 232 -2.45 35.81 -4.38
N THR A 233 -2.93 36.26 -5.53
CA THR A 233 -3.23 37.65 -5.84
C THR A 233 -4.75 37.87 -5.86
N GLU A 234 -5.20 39.10 -5.66
CA GLU A 234 -6.61 39.48 -5.79
C GLU A 234 -7.12 39.28 -7.23
#